data_16a878927a2d4e4582e90697cd55507b
#
_entry.id   16a878927a2d4e4582e90697cd55507b
#
_cell.length_a   1.000
_cell.length_b   1.000
_cell.length_c   1.000
_cell.angle_alpha   90.00
_cell.angle_beta   90.00
_cell.angle_gamma   90.00
#
_symmetry.space_group_name_H-M   'P 1'
#
loop_
_entity.id
_entity.type
_entity.pdbx_description
1 polymer ?
#
loop_
_entity_poly.entity_id
_entity_poly.type
_entity_poly.pdbx_seq_one_letter_code
_entity_poly.pdbx_strand_id
1 'polypeptide(L)'
;DDAACLLNELGIKKVIPVGYSMGGPIALLMWQRHRSIVDGLMLCATAGSFAHSRAERMGFLGLTGMGALARLTPPFAQEWLTERLFLRRKASKWGPWAMSQIELHDWRMVLEAGHAIGNFSALEWLPEIDVPTSHIITLRDPVIPVHRQLKLFSEISQAQAVRIDGQHDAIVALAPNMSQMIIEGVNSIIERNSGGQPKVSS
;
A
#
# COMPACT_ATOMS: atom_id res chain seq x y z
N ASP A 1 -12.40 -6.17 6.13
CA ASP A 1 -13.78 -6.21 6.65
C ASP A 1 -14.10 -4.96 7.48
N ASP A 2 -13.22 -4.49 8.37
CA ASP A 2 -13.47 -3.35 9.25
C ASP A 2 -13.80 -2.05 8.49
N ALA A 3 -13.05 -1.78 7.40
CA ALA A 3 -13.35 -0.63 6.54
C ALA A 3 -14.75 -0.72 5.91
N ALA A 4 -15.17 -1.91 5.48
CA ALA A 4 -16.52 -2.11 4.94
C ALA A 4 -17.61 -1.95 5.99
N CYS A 5 -17.37 -2.42 7.23
CA CYS A 5 -18.28 -2.18 8.36
C CYS A 5 -18.40 -0.69 8.65
N LEU A 6 -17.28 0.04 8.72
CA LEU A 6 -17.30 1.49 8.95
C LEU A 6 -18.07 2.24 7.85
N LEU A 7 -17.87 1.89 6.58
CA LEU A 7 -18.60 2.50 5.48
C LEU A 7 -20.11 2.26 5.59
N ASN A 8 -20.52 1.05 5.99
CA ASN A 8 -21.91 0.72 6.22
C ASN A 8 -22.51 1.57 7.35
N GLU A 9 -21.83 1.70 8.50
CA GLU A 9 -22.25 2.55 9.61
C GLU A 9 -22.39 4.02 9.21
N LEU A 10 -21.51 4.50 8.31
CA LEU A 10 -21.56 5.86 7.77
C LEU A 10 -22.61 6.05 6.66
N GLY A 11 -23.29 4.98 6.24
CA GLY A 11 -24.25 5.00 5.14
C GLY A 11 -23.62 5.22 3.76
N ILE A 12 -22.31 5.01 3.62
CA ILE A 12 -21.56 5.17 2.36
C ILE A 12 -21.71 3.90 1.54
N LYS A 13 -22.38 4.03 0.39
CA LYS A 13 -22.70 2.87 -0.47
C LYS A 13 -21.63 2.53 -1.48
N LYS A 14 -20.83 3.52 -1.91
CA LYS A 14 -19.84 3.37 -2.98
C LYS A 14 -18.56 4.10 -2.65
N VAL A 15 -17.42 3.47 -2.93
CA VAL A 15 -16.08 4.01 -2.66
C VAL A 15 -15.10 3.68 -3.76
N ILE A 16 -14.06 4.48 -3.85
CA ILE A 16 -12.81 4.20 -4.58
C ILE A 16 -11.70 4.12 -3.54
N PRO A 17 -11.31 2.92 -3.08
CA PRO A 17 -10.19 2.79 -2.13
C PRO A 17 -8.90 3.29 -2.75
N VAL A 18 -8.16 4.13 -1.99
CA VAL A 18 -6.82 4.58 -2.34
C VAL A 18 -5.83 3.84 -1.46
N GLY A 19 -5.06 2.93 -2.06
CA GLY A 19 -4.10 2.07 -1.36
C GLY A 19 -2.65 2.42 -1.69
N TYR A 20 -1.89 2.89 -0.68
CA TYR A 20 -0.45 3.13 -0.79
C TYR A 20 0.33 2.02 -0.07
N SER A 21 1.36 1.43 -0.71
CA SER A 21 2.19 0.40 -0.09
C SER A 21 1.33 -0.75 0.47
N MET A 22 1.35 -0.98 1.79
CA MET A 22 0.49 -1.94 2.48
C MET A 22 -1.01 -1.66 2.30
N GLY A 23 -1.40 -0.41 2.08
CA GLY A 23 -2.78 -0.05 1.76
C GLY A 23 -3.28 -0.65 0.45
N GLY A 24 -2.38 -1.00 -0.49
CA GLY A 24 -2.74 -1.68 -1.73
C GLY A 24 -3.39 -3.04 -1.52
N PRO A 25 -2.78 -3.98 -0.78
CA PRO A 25 -3.43 -5.21 -0.33
C PRO A 25 -4.80 -5.00 0.33
N ILE A 26 -4.93 -3.98 1.17
CA ILE A 26 -6.20 -3.66 1.83
C ILE A 26 -7.26 -3.24 0.80
N ALA A 27 -6.90 -2.36 -0.15
CA ALA A 27 -7.79 -1.94 -1.22
C ALA A 27 -8.20 -3.10 -2.14
N LEU A 28 -7.24 -3.96 -2.49
CA LEU A 28 -7.49 -5.17 -3.29
C LEU A 28 -8.41 -6.16 -2.57
N LEU A 29 -8.19 -6.42 -1.27
CA LEU A 29 -9.07 -7.25 -0.45
C LEU A 29 -10.46 -6.63 -0.25
N MET A 30 -10.54 -5.31 -0.20
CA MET A 30 -11.83 -4.61 -0.16
C MET A 30 -12.64 -4.90 -1.42
N TRP A 31 -12.03 -4.79 -2.60
CA TRP A 31 -12.68 -5.17 -3.84
C TRP A 31 -13.05 -6.67 -3.85
N GLN A 32 -12.12 -7.55 -3.50
CA GLN A 32 -12.35 -8.99 -3.54
C GLN A 32 -13.55 -9.43 -2.68
N ARG A 33 -13.66 -8.89 -1.47
CA ARG A 33 -14.65 -9.31 -0.47
C ARG A 33 -15.95 -8.52 -0.53
N HIS A 34 -15.89 -7.29 -1.03
CA HIS A 34 -16.99 -6.34 -1.00
C HIS A 34 -17.19 -5.65 -2.35
N ARG A 35 -17.19 -6.43 -3.44
CA ARG A 35 -17.29 -5.93 -4.84
C ARG A 35 -18.44 -4.93 -5.03
N SER A 36 -19.57 -5.16 -4.37
CA SER A 36 -20.77 -4.32 -4.52
C SER A 36 -20.61 -2.87 -4.06
N ILE A 37 -19.61 -2.56 -3.22
CA ILE A 37 -19.37 -1.20 -2.71
C ILE A 37 -18.14 -0.53 -3.33
N VAL A 38 -17.35 -1.25 -4.15
CA VAL A 38 -16.11 -0.72 -4.74
C VAL A 38 -16.35 -0.37 -6.21
N ASP A 39 -16.28 0.91 -6.52
CA ASP A 39 -16.48 1.41 -7.89
C ASP A 39 -15.17 1.63 -8.65
N GLY A 40 -14.03 1.44 -8.04
CA GLY A 40 -12.71 1.56 -8.67
C GLY A 40 -11.59 1.40 -7.66
N LEU A 41 -10.36 1.33 -8.14
CA LEU A 41 -9.17 1.15 -7.31
C LEU A 41 -8.11 2.19 -7.68
N MET A 42 -7.55 2.89 -6.67
CA MET A 42 -6.37 3.72 -6.83
C MET A 42 -5.21 3.09 -6.05
N LEU A 43 -4.19 2.59 -6.76
CA LEU A 43 -3.08 1.81 -6.21
C LEU A 43 -1.76 2.56 -6.40
N CYS A 44 -1.01 2.77 -5.32
CA CYS A 44 0.21 3.56 -5.32
C CYS A 44 1.37 2.80 -4.65
N ALA A 45 2.52 2.70 -5.33
CA ALA A 45 3.75 2.11 -4.79
C ALA A 45 3.49 0.75 -4.07
N THR A 46 2.73 -0.14 -4.71
CA THR A 46 2.27 -1.40 -4.13
C THR A 46 2.42 -2.59 -5.07
N ALA A 47 2.10 -3.78 -4.62
CA ALA A 47 2.23 -5.02 -5.40
C ALA A 47 1.08 -5.99 -5.12
N GLY A 48 0.83 -6.90 -6.07
CA GLY A 48 -0.13 -7.99 -5.92
C GLY A 48 0.37 -9.15 -5.06
N SER A 49 1.67 -9.20 -4.77
CA SER A 49 2.30 -10.16 -3.85
C SER A 49 3.66 -9.62 -3.40
N PHE A 50 4.05 -9.91 -2.16
CA PHE A 50 5.26 -9.38 -1.53
C PHE A 50 6.34 -10.44 -1.29
N ALA A 51 5.99 -11.71 -1.31
CA ALA A 51 6.92 -12.83 -1.16
C ALA A 51 6.80 -13.82 -2.33
N HIS A 52 7.81 -13.85 -3.20
CA HIS A 52 7.84 -14.72 -4.38
C HIS A 52 8.79 -15.92 -4.19
N SER A 53 9.77 -15.81 -3.30
CA SER A 53 10.73 -16.87 -3.01
C SER A 53 10.51 -17.48 -1.62
N ARG A 54 11.01 -18.71 -1.44
CA ARG A 54 11.02 -19.35 -0.09
C ARG A 54 11.83 -18.53 0.90
N ALA A 55 12.94 -17.91 0.47
CA ALA A 55 13.78 -17.08 1.31
C ALA A 55 13.04 -15.82 1.79
N GLU A 56 12.29 -15.15 0.90
CA GLU A 56 11.46 -13.99 1.28
C GLU A 56 10.36 -14.39 2.26
N ARG A 57 9.67 -15.52 2.04
CA ARG A 57 8.66 -16.04 2.98
C ARG A 57 9.28 -16.36 4.34
N MET A 58 10.46 -16.96 4.36
CA MET A 58 11.19 -17.22 5.62
C MET A 58 11.58 -15.91 6.33
N GLY A 59 11.94 -14.87 5.58
CA GLY A 59 12.17 -13.53 6.13
C GLY A 59 10.93 -12.97 6.82
N PHE A 60 9.77 -13.06 6.17
CA PHE A 60 8.49 -12.62 6.76
C PHE A 60 8.07 -13.48 7.96
N LEU A 61 8.31 -14.80 7.94
CA LEU A 61 8.12 -15.68 9.10
C LEU A 61 9.05 -15.30 10.25
N GLY A 62 10.27 -14.87 9.96
CA GLY A 62 11.20 -14.32 10.96
C GLY A 62 10.63 -13.11 11.70
N LEU A 63 9.84 -12.26 11.03
CA LEU A 63 9.15 -11.13 11.66
C LEU A 63 8.15 -11.61 12.73
N THR A 64 7.46 -12.73 12.50
CA THR A 64 6.56 -13.33 13.49
C THR A 64 7.31 -13.79 14.72
N GLY A 65 8.46 -14.47 14.53
CA GLY A 65 9.33 -14.89 15.62
C GLY A 65 9.87 -13.70 16.41
N MET A 66 10.29 -12.64 15.72
CA MET A 66 10.72 -11.39 16.36
C MET A 66 9.57 -10.71 17.11
N GLY A 67 8.34 -10.71 16.56
CA GLY A 67 7.16 -10.19 17.24
C GLY A 67 6.84 -10.94 18.53
N ALA A 68 6.94 -12.27 18.52
CA ALA A 68 6.78 -13.08 19.72
C ALA A 68 7.89 -12.80 20.76
N LEU A 69 9.13 -12.68 20.31
CA LEU A 69 10.27 -12.35 21.19
C LEU A 69 10.14 -10.93 21.75
N ALA A 70 9.62 -10.01 20.98
CA ALA A 70 9.37 -8.63 21.37
C ALA A 70 8.37 -8.51 22.52
N ARG A 71 7.41 -9.44 22.62
CA ARG A 71 6.46 -9.49 23.75
C ARG A 71 7.16 -9.77 25.07
N LEU A 72 8.34 -10.40 25.02
CA LEU A 72 9.19 -10.71 26.17
C LEU A 72 10.27 -9.65 26.42
N THR A 73 10.42 -8.66 25.53
CA THR A 73 11.46 -7.65 25.59
C THR A 73 11.02 -6.47 26.47
N PRO A 74 11.82 -6.08 27.48
CA PRO A 74 11.50 -4.93 28.31
C PRO A 74 11.42 -3.61 27.54
N PRO A 75 10.62 -2.62 27.98
CA PRO A 75 10.42 -1.35 27.28
C PRO A 75 11.71 -0.62 26.89
N PHE A 76 12.71 -0.58 27.78
CA PHE A 76 13.99 0.09 27.52
C PHE A 76 14.79 -0.53 26.37
N ALA A 77 14.70 -1.85 26.20
CA ALA A 77 15.38 -2.54 25.09
C ALA A 77 14.63 -2.33 23.76
N GLN A 78 13.32 -2.10 23.80
CA GLN A 78 12.50 -1.73 22.64
C GLN A 78 12.89 -0.33 22.15
N GLU A 79 13.02 0.65 23.04
CA GLU A 79 13.50 2.01 22.72
C GLU A 79 14.89 1.97 22.07
N TRP A 80 15.84 1.26 22.67
CA TRP A 80 17.19 1.13 22.14
C TRP A 80 17.22 0.51 20.74
N LEU A 81 16.41 -0.53 20.50
CA LEU A 81 16.33 -1.20 19.21
C LEU A 81 15.69 -0.29 18.15
N THR A 82 14.64 0.42 18.52
CA THR A 82 13.95 1.39 17.67
C THR A 82 14.90 2.51 17.24
N GLU A 83 15.63 3.10 18.18
CA GLU A 83 16.63 4.11 17.87
C GLU A 83 17.69 3.59 16.88
N ARG A 84 18.22 2.39 17.11
CA ARG A 84 19.30 1.84 16.28
C ARG A 84 18.83 1.46 14.87
N LEU A 85 17.62 0.94 14.72
CA LEU A 85 17.06 0.58 13.41
C LEU A 85 16.70 1.80 12.57
N PHE A 86 16.31 2.91 13.19
CA PHE A 86 15.83 4.10 12.51
C PHE A 86 16.80 5.28 12.48
N LEU A 87 18.01 5.15 13.08
CA LEU A 87 19.04 6.20 13.11
C LEU A 87 19.37 6.78 11.72
N ARG A 88 19.36 5.97 10.66
CA ARG A 88 19.60 6.44 9.28
C ARG A 88 18.50 7.34 8.73
N ARG A 89 17.29 7.29 9.27
CA ARG A 89 16.17 8.13 8.85
C ARG A 89 16.10 9.49 9.56
N LYS A 90 16.83 9.67 10.64
CA LYS A 90 16.95 10.96 11.39
C LYS A 90 17.52 12.09 10.51
N ALA A 91 18.26 11.77 9.46
CA ALA A 91 18.88 12.75 8.56
C ALA A 91 17.94 13.40 7.54
N SER A 92 16.70 12.93 7.40
CA SER A 92 15.72 13.52 6.48
C SER A 92 14.92 14.63 7.17
N LYS A 93 14.44 15.61 6.37
CA LYS A 93 13.52 16.68 6.84
C LYS A 93 12.29 16.12 7.61
N TRP A 94 11.85 14.94 7.26
CA TRP A 94 10.69 14.26 7.83
C TRP A 94 11.04 13.28 8.96
N GLY A 95 12.34 13.12 9.26
CA GLY A 95 12.84 12.20 10.28
C GLY A 95 12.18 12.37 11.65
N PRO A 96 12.12 13.59 12.22
CA PRO A 96 11.49 13.81 13.54
C PRO A 96 10.01 13.43 13.57
N TRP A 97 9.25 13.80 12.53
CA TRP A 97 7.83 13.44 12.42
C TRP A 97 7.65 11.92 12.27
N ALA A 98 8.44 11.28 11.41
CA ALA A 98 8.37 9.83 11.22
C ALA A 98 8.71 9.06 12.51
N MET A 99 9.69 9.56 13.29
CA MET A 99 10.03 8.97 14.60
C MET A 99 8.86 9.09 15.58
N SER A 100 8.23 10.27 15.69
CA SER A 100 7.08 10.44 16.57
C SER A 100 5.91 9.52 16.19
N GLN A 101 5.70 9.26 14.90
CA GLN A 101 4.68 8.31 14.45
C GLN A 101 5.03 6.88 14.82
N ILE A 102 6.30 6.49 14.75
CA ILE A 102 6.77 5.15 15.14
C ILE A 102 6.60 4.93 16.66
N GLU A 103 6.90 5.94 17.46
CA GLU A 103 6.75 5.91 18.93
C GLU A 103 5.29 5.76 19.37
N LEU A 104 4.35 6.28 18.57
CA LEU A 104 2.90 6.16 18.83
C LEU A 104 2.34 4.76 18.50
N HIS A 105 3.05 3.94 17.73
CA HIS A 105 2.55 2.65 17.29
C HIS A 105 3.20 1.51 18.09
N ASP A 106 2.36 0.54 18.50
CA ASP A 106 2.87 -0.74 19.02
C ASP A 106 3.58 -1.47 17.87
N TRP A 107 4.90 -1.50 17.92
CA TRP A 107 5.71 -2.10 16.88
C TRP A 107 5.46 -3.61 16.68
N ARG A 108 4.83 -4.29 17.69
CA ARG A 108 4.33 -5.66 17.51
C ARG A 108 3.28 -5.72 16.42
N MET A 109 2.37 -4.74 16.37
CA MET A 109 1.38 -4.61 15.30
C MET A 109 2.04 -4.40 13.94
N VAL A 110 3.15 -3.65 13.90
CA VAL A 110 3.94 -3.47 12.67
C VAL A 110 4.54 -4.78 12.17
N LEU A 111 5.06 -5.62 13.09
CA LEU A 111 5.59 -6.94 12.74
C LEU A 111 4.49 -7.91 12.31
N GLU A 112 3.34 -7.90 12.96
CA GLU A 112 2.17 -8.71 12.58
C GLU A 112 1.64 -8.28 11.21
N ALA A 113 1.58 -6.98 10.93
CA ALA A 113 1.24 -6.46 9.60
C ALA A 113 2.26 -6.88 8.54
N GLY A 114 3.56 -6.85 8.86
CA GLY A 114 4.62 -7.36 8.00
C GLY A 114 4.43 -8.85 7.66
N HIS A 115 4.09 -9.67 8.67
CA HIS A 115 3.78 -11.09 8.45
C HIS A 115 2.55 -11.28 7.55
N ALA A 116 1.48 -10.52 7.79
CA ALA A 116 0.27 -10.58 6.98
C ALA A 116 0.54 -10.22 5.51
N ILE A 117 1.36 -9.17 5.27
CA ILE A 117 1.80 -8.79 3.93
C ILE A 117 2.62 -9.90 3.27
N GLY A 118 3.54 -10.54 4.00
CA GLY A 118 4.36 -11.64 3.49
C GLY A 118 3.53 -12.85 3.02
N ASN A 119 2.35 -13.05 3.60
CA ASN A 119 1.42 -14.11 3.21
C ASN A 119 0.38 -13.66 2.17
N PHE A 120 0.31 -12.37 1.86
CA PHE A 120 -0.66 -11.85 0.89
C PHE A 120 -0.25 -12.17 -0.54
N SER A 121 -1.20 -12.69 -1.31
CA SER A 121 -1.10 -12.82 -2.76
C SER A 121 -2.47 -12.64 -3.41
N ALA A 122 -2.52 -11.73 -4.36
CA ALA A 122 -3.69 -11.47 -5.19
C ALA A 122 -3.52 -12.03 -6.62
N LEU A 123 -2.34 -12.56 -6.96
CA LEU A 123 -1.95 -12.87 -8.34
C LEU A 123 -2.93 -13.78 -9.08
N GLU A 124 -3.63 -14.67 -8.39
CA GLU A 124 -4.58 -15.61 -9.00
C GLU A 124 -5.87 -14.93 -9.45
N TRP A 125 -6.29 -13.87 -8.75
CA TRP A 125 -7.57 -13.21 -8.99
C TRP A 125 -7.47 -11.75 -9.48
N LEU A 126 -6.25 -11.19 -9.65
CA LEU A 126 -6.07 -9.87 -10.26
C LEU A 126 -6.76 -9.72 -11.63
N PRO A 127 -6.73 -10.75 -12.52
CA PRO A 127 -7.42 -10.65 -13.80
C PRO A 127 -8.95 -10.55 -13.71
N GLU A 128 -9.53 -10.90 -12.55
CA GLU A 128 -10.97 -10.78 -12.31
C GLU A 128 -11.40 -9.33 -11.98
N ILE A 129 -10.46 -8.42 -11.74
CA ILE A 129 -10.78 -7.04 -11.38
C ILE A 129 -11.47 -6.37 -12.57
N ASP A 130 -12.74 -6.08 -12.39
CA ASP A 130 -13.68 -5.57 -13.39
C ASP A 130 -14.01 -4.08 -13.24
N VAL A 131 -13.39 -3.40 -12.26
CA VAL A 131 -13.58 -1.97 -12.01
C VAL A 131 -12.41 -1.15 -12.55
N PRO A 132 -12.64 0.11 -12.97
CA PRO A 132 -11.59 1.01 -13.38
C PRO A 132 -10.51 1.13 -12.33
N THR A 133 -9.26 0.92 -12.71
CA THR A 133 -8.11 0.95 -11.80
C THR A 133 -7.08 1.97 -12.30
N SER A 134 -6.53 2.77 -11.39
CA SER A 134 -5.43 3.70 -11.65
C SER A 134 -4.24 3.36 -10.76
N HIS A 135 -3.03 3.42 -11.34
CA HIS A 135 -1.78 3.11 -10.65
C HIS A 135 -0.82 4.31 -10.65
N ILE A 136 -0.15 4.55 -9.53
CA ILE A 136 1.08 5.34 -9.48
C ILE A 136 2.23 4.39 -9.21
N ILE A 137 3.16 4.30 -10.18
CA ILE A 137 4.32 3.42 -10.16
C ILE A 137 5.58 4.23 -9.84
N THR A 138 6.24 3.91 -8.74
CA THR A 138 7.49 4.52 -8.29
C THR A 138 8.69 3.81 -8.90
N LEU A 139 9.46 4.51 -9.76
CA LEU A 139 10.50 3.88 -10.59
C LEU A 139 11.78 3.52 -9.83
N ARG A 140 12.07 4.21 -8.71
CA ARG A 140 13.27 4.01 -7.89
C ARG A 140 12.96 3.47 -6.50
N ASP A 141 11.87 2.75 -6.35
CA ASP A 141 11.38 2.22 -5.08
C ASP A 141 12.23 1.02 -4.61
N PRO A 142 12.98 1.14 -3.50
CA PRO A 142 13.78 0.04 -2.96
C PRO A 142 12.96 -0.92 -2.09
N VAL A 143 11.74 -0.55 -1.69
CA VAL A 143 10.85 -1.35 -0.82
C VAL A 143 9.95 -2.24 -1.66
N ILE A 144 9.28 -1.64 -2.66
CA ILE A 144 8.45 -2.35 -3.64
C ILE A 144 9.09 -2.19 -5.03
N PRO A 145 9.96 -3.11 -5.43
CA PRO A 145 10.67 -3.02 -6.69
C PRO A 145 9.73 -2.81 -7.88
N VAL A 146 10.13 -1.98 -8.82
CA VAL A 146 9.31 -1.56 -9.97
C VAL A 146 8.72 -2.73 -10.76
N HIS A 147 9.45 -3.83 -10.91
CA HIS A 147 8.95 -5.01 -11.61
C HIS A 147 7.72 -5.64 -10.95
N ARG A 148 7.57 -5.54 -9.62
CA ARG A 148 6.39 -6.03 -8.88
C ARG A 148 5.19 -5.11 -9.07
N GLN A 149 5.43 -3.80 -9.10
CA GLN A 149 4.40 -2.80 -9.39
C GLN A 149 3.89 -2.94 -10.82
N LEU A 150 4.80 -3.13 -11.78
CA LEU A 150 4.47 -3.38 -13.19
C LEU A 150 3.72 -4.70 -13.38
N LYS A 151 4.08 -5.76 -12.64
CA LYS A 151 3.36 -7.02 -12.69
C LYS A 151 1.92 -6.83 -12.20
N LEU A 152 1.70 -6.16 -11.07
CA LEU A 152 0.36 -5.83 -10.60
C LEU A 152 -0.45 -5.07 -11.66
N PHE A 153 0.18 -4.06 -12.28
CA PHE A 153 -0.44 -3.28 -13.34
C PHE A 153 -0.84 -4.13 -14.55
N SER A 154 0.04 -5.02 -14.99
CA SER A 154 -0.18 -5.84 -16.20
C SER A 154 -1.25 -6.91 -16.04
N GLU A 155 -1.57 -7.32 -14.82
CA GLU A 155 -2.59 -8.35 -14.54
C GLU A 155 -4.02 -7.78 -14.46
N ILE A 156 -4.17 -6.45 -14.38
CA ILE A 156 -5.49 -5.80 -14.32
C ILE A 156 -5.79 -5.16 -15.68
N SER A 157 -6.71 -5.76 -16.43
CA SER A 157 -6.98 -5.38 -17.83
C SER A 157 -7.44 -3.94 -18.02
N GLN A 158 -8.14 -3.36 -17.05
CA GLN A 158 -8.66 -1.98 -17.09
C GLN A 158 -7.75 -0.97 -16.38
N ALA A 159 -6.52 -1.35 -16.05
CA ALA A 159 -5.59 -0.48 -15.34
C ALA A 159 -5.00 0.61 -16.25
N GLN A 160 -4.87 1.81 -15.71
CA GLN A 160 -4.08 2.90 -16.25
C GLN A 160 -2.97 3.25 -15.25
N ALA A 161 -1.80 3.68 -15.73
CA ALA A 161 -0.68 3.96 -14.86
C ALA A 161 0.03 5.27 -15.20
N VAL A 162 0.39 6.00 -14.13
CA VAL A 162 1.35 7.09 -14.17
C VAL A 162 2.65 6.60 -13.52
N ARG A 163 3.77 6.87 -14.17
CA ARG A 163 5.11 6.52 -13.65
C ARG A 163 5.78 7.76 -13.10
N ILE A 164 6.31 7.65 -11.89
CA ILE A 164 7.01 8.76 -11.25
C ILE A 164 8.46 8.37 -10.93
N ASP A 165 9.36 9.32 -11.09
CA ASP A 165 10.75 9.19 -10.67
C ASP A 165 10.87 9.44 -9.15
N GLY A 166 10.37 8.50 -8.37
CA GLY A 166 10.28 8.56 -6.91
C GLY A 166 10.68 7.25 -6.23
N GLN A 167 10.97 7.35 -4.96
CA GLN A 167 11.20 6.22 -4.06
C GLN A 167 9.92 5.87 -3.28
N HIS A 168 10.03 4.92 -2.34
CA HIS A 168 8.88 4.49 -1.54
C HIS A 168 8.27 5.56 -0.63
N ASP A 169 9.01 6.60 -0.32
CA ASP A 169 8.57 7.75 0.46
C ASP A 169 7.95 8.88 -0.39
N ALA A 170 7.69 8.65 -1.66
CA ALA A 170 7.17 9.65 -2.59
C ALA A 170 5.89 10.35 -2.08
N ILE A 171 5.05 9.66 -1.31
CA ILE A 171 3.84 10.24 -0.72
C ILE A 171 4.17 11.42 0.21
N VAL A 172 5.36 11.44 0.81
CA VAL A 172 5.83 12.51 1.70
C VAL A 172 6.83 13.40 0.98
N ALA A 173 7.81 12.80 0.30
CA ALA A 173 8.91 13.53 -0.34
C ALA A 173 8.44 14.38 -1.53
N LEU A 174 7.43 13.93 -2.26
CA LEU A 174 6.83 14.60 -3.41
C LEU A 174 5.37 15.01 -3.13
N ALA A 175 5.03 15.29 -1.87
CA ALA A 175 3.64 15.42 -1.40
C ALA A 175 2.72 16.28 -2.28
N PRO A 176 3.09 17.49 -2.75
CA PRO A 176 2.23 18.28 -3.62
C PRO A 176 1.91 17.59 -4.95
N ASN A 177 2.91 17.03 -5.62
CA ASN A 177 2.73 16.34 -6.89
C ASN A 177 1.99 15.01 -6.70
N MET A 178 2.29 14.29 -5.62
CA MET A 178 1.64 13.01 -5.29
C MET A 178 0.13 13.20 -5.04
N SER A 179 -0.24 14.24 -4.29
CA SER A 179 -1.64 14.57 -4.02
C SER A 179 -2.40 14.88 -5.32
N GLN A 180 -1.78 15.67 -6.21
CA GLN A 180 -2.36 15.99 -7.51
C GLN A 180 -2.57 14.73 -8.36
N MET A 181 -1.57 13.86 -8.45
CA MET A 181 -1.66 12.62 -9.23
C MET A 181 -2.69 11.63 -8.67
N ILE A 182 -2.84 11.57 -7.34
CA ILE A 182 -3.89 10.75 -6.71
C ILE A 182 -5.27 11.28 -7.11
N ILE A 183 -5.48 12.61 -7.03
CA ILE A 183 -6.74 13.25 -7.43
C ILE A 183 -7.04 12.98 -8.91
N GLU A 184 -6.06 13.16 -9.79
CA GLU A 184 -6.21 12.88 -11.23
C GLU A 184 -6.53 11.41 -11.50
N GLY A 185 -5.86 10.49 -10.80
CA GLY A 185 -6.13 9.05 -10.91
C GLY A 185 -7.55 8.68 -10.45
N VAL A 186 -8.03 9.27 -9.37
CA VAL A 186 -9.40 9.07 -8.88
C VAL A 186 -10.41 9.68 -9.84
N ASN A 187 -10.17 10.89 -10.35
CA ASN A 187 -11.06 11.52 -11.34
C ASN A 187 -11.15 10.70 -12.63
N SER A 188 -10.04 10.15 -13.11
CA SER A 188 -10.03 9.22 -14.24
C SER A 188 -10.89 7.97 -14.00
N ILE A 189 -10.90 7.43 -12.77
CA ILE A 189 -11.78 6.32 -12.41
C ILE A 189 -13.25 6.75 -12.48
N ILE A 190 -13.59 7.91 -11.90
CA ILE A 190 -14.95 8.46 -11.90
C ILE A 190 -15.45 8.69 -13.33
N GLU A 191 -14.63 9.28 -14.20
CA GLU A 191 -14.96 9.52 -15.61
C GLU A 191 -15.24 8.22 -16.35
N ARG A 192 -14.41 7.19 -16.14
CA ARG A 192 -14.62 5.85 -16.76
C ARG A 192 -15.90 5.17 -16.29
N ASN A 193 -16.26 5.31 -15.02
CA ASN A 193 -17.54 4.81 -14.49
C ASN A 193 -18.75 5.54 -15.07
N SER A 194 -18.59 6.81 -15.45
CA SER A 194 -19.66 7.63 -16.02
C SER A 194 -19.84 7.45 -17.53
N GLY A 195 -19.08 6.54 -18.16
CA GLY A 195 -19.12 6.29 -19.61
C GLY A 195 -18.36 7.33 -20.45
N GLY A 196 -17.57 8.21 -19.83
CA GLY A 196 -16.69 9.16 -20.50
C GLY A 196 -15.44 8.48 -21.05
N GLN A 197 -15.09 8.71 -22.32
CA GLN A 197 -13.78 8.32 -22.84
C GLN A 197 -12.69 9.12 -22.12
N PRO A 198 -11.55 8.50 -21.72
CA PRO A 198 -10.47 9.21 -21.09
C PRO A 198 -9.91 10.29 -22.03
N LYS A 199 -9.83 11.52 -21.56
CA LYS A 199 -9.06 12.56 -22.25
C LYS A 199 -7.58 12.15 -22.18
N VAL A 200 -7.03 11.71 -23.31
CA VAL A 200 -5.58 11.48 -23.44
C VAL A 200 -4.92 12.85 -23.37
N SER A 201 -4.32 13.19 -22.25
CA SER A 201 -3.46 14.36 -22.13
C SER A 201 -2.19 14.10 -22.94
N SER A 202 -2.05 14.86 -24.01
CA SER A 202 -0.86 14.97 -24.86
C SER A 202 0.32 15.56 -24.12
#